data_e76c0b5a369b3b757c17c14fb812ae33
#
_entry.id   e76c0b5a369b3b757c17c14fb812ae33
#
_cell.length_a   1.000
_cell.length_b   1.000
_cell.length_c   1.000
_cell.angle_alpha   90.00
_cell.angle_beta   90.00
_cell.angle_gamma   90.00
#
_symmetry.space_group_name_H-M   'P 1'
#
loop_
_entity.id
_entity.type
_entity.pdbx_description
1 polymer ?
#
loop_
_entity_poly.entity_id
_entity_poly.type
_entity_poly.pdbx_seq_one_letter_code
_entity_poly.pdbx_strand_id
1 'polypeptide(L)'
;LSLHDALPIYTIRVPLVARLQGSGVSGNSTLSGNEEQLDQYYQDIVWEFYRHGLTITKKEKKKSAVDMLEVMRPLLKEWSSELIKYQLISCFHQTSGGTAFGSASAAEKNTFALNNVDRILFGAATANYSATHATGLGNVDATTDKLTTPTAGLAKFMARTATPHIRPFKTGT
;
A
#
# COMPACT_ATOMS: atom_id res chain seq x y z
N LEU A 1 33.95 -20.77 3.13
CA LEU A 1 32.98 -19.96 2.35
C LEU A 1 31.86 -20.89 1.94
N SER A 2 30.77 -20.85 2.69
CA SER A 2 29.58 -21.66 2.44
C SER A 2 28.80 -21.07 1.26
N LEU A 3 28.63 -21.85 0.19
CA LEU A 3 27.85 -21.52 -1.02
C LEU A 3 26.33 -21.47 -0.78
N HIS A 4 25.86 -21.42 0.47
CA HIS A 4 24.44 -21.47 0.82
C HIS A 4 23.80 -20.11 1.14
N ASP A 5 24.53 -18.99 1.04
CA ASP A 5 24.00 -17.67 1.42
C ASP A 5 23.41 -16.84 0.26
N ALA A 6 23.46 -17.34 -0.97
CA ALA A 6 22.72 -16.74 -2.06
C ALA A 6 21.35 -17.42 -2.19
N LEU A 7 20.39 -16.98 -1.38
CA LEU A 7 18.99 -17.34 -1.61
C LEU A 7 18.58 -16.81 -2.97
N PRO A 8 18.03 -17.63 -3.87
CA PRO A 8 17.52 -17.14 -5.13
C PRO A 8 16.39 -16.14 -4.83
N ILE A 9 16.60 -14.89 -5.18
CA ILE A 9 15.55 -13.87 -5.13
C ILE A 9 14.59 -14.22 -6.26
N TYR A 10 13.48 -14.87 -5.91
CA TYR A 10 12.42 -15.14 -6.88
C TYR A 10 11.64 -13.85 -7.09
N THR A 11 11.83 -13.23 -8.24
CA THR A 11 11.02 -12.11 -8.68
C THR A 11 9.96 -12.63 -9.63
N ILE A 12 8.70 -12.39 -9.32
CA ILE A 12 7.58 -12.65 -10.22
C ILE A 12 7.23 -11.36 -10.91
N ARG A 13 7.34 -11.34 -12.24
CA ARG A 13 6.92 -10.19 -13.05
C ARG A 13 5.48 -10.36 -13.48
N VAL A 14 4.60 -9.49 -12.98
CA VAL A 14 3.19 -9.46 -13.34
C VAL A 14 2.98 -8.39 -14.41
N PRO A 15 2.52 -8.74 -15.61
CA PRO A 15 2.17 -7.76 -16.61
C PRO A 15 0.88 -7.05 -16.24
N LEU A 16 0.87 -5.73 -16.37
CA LEU A 16 -0.29 -4.87 -16.16
C LEU A 16 -0.61 -4.16 -17.46
N VAL A 17 -1.85 -4.24 -17.89
CA VAL A 17 -2.33 -3.53 -19.07
C VAL A 17 -3.11 -2.31 -18.61
N ALA A 18 -2.72 -1.13 -19.11
CA ALA A 18 -3.45 0.09 -18.82
C ALA A 18 -4.85 0.03 -19.42
N ARG A 19 -5.79 0.67 -18.72
CA ARG A 19 -7.12 0.86 -19.26
C ARG A 19 -7.09 2.01 -20.26
N LEU A 20 -7.83 1.86 -21.35
CA LEU A 20 -8.08 2.94 -22.30
C LEU A 20 -8.74 4.14 -21.59
N GLN A 21 -8.18 5.32 -21.80
CA GLN A 21 -8.61 6.58 -21.17
C GLN A 21 -9.12 7.60 -22.18
N GLY A 22 -8.92 7.37 -23.46
CA GLY A 22 -9.36 8.25 -24.54
C GLY A 22 -10.88 8.38 -24.59
N SER A 23 -11.35 9.57 -24.93
CA SER A 23 -12.78 9.84 -25.12
C SER A 23 -13.33 9.24 -26.42
N GLY A 24 -12.47 8.66 -27.25
CA GLY A 24 -12.84 8.19 -28.60
C GLY A 24 -13.14 9.33 -29.57
N VAL A 25 -13.55 8.97 -30.77
CA VAL A 25 -13.91 9.93 -31.84
C VAL A 25 -15.42 9.86 -32.06
N SER A 26 -16.08 11.01 -32.17
CA SER A 26 -17.51 11.11 -32.41
C SER A 26 -17.81 11.77 -33.76
N GLY A 27 -18.99 11.46 -34.33
CA GLY A 27 -19.49 12.07 -35.56
C GLY A 27 -18.73 11.58 -36.83
N ASN A 28 -18.51 12.49 -37.77
CA ASN A 28 -17.81 12.20 -39.04
C ASN A 28 -16.29 12.31 -38.94
N SER A 29 -15.72 12.39 -37.76
CA SER A 29 -14.27 12.50 -37.58
C SER A 29 -13.58 11.16 -37.86
N THR A 30 -12.41 11.23 -38.46
CA THR A 30 -11.63 10.04 -38.83
C THR A 30 -11.01 9.40 -37.60
N LEU A 31 -11.09 8.08 -37.45
CA LEU A 31 -10.41 7.34 -36.41
C LEU A 31 -8.88 7.29 -36.61
N SER A 32 -8.45 7.26 -37.89
CA SER A 32 -7.02 7.22 -38.24
C SER A 32 -6.27 8.43 -37.69
N GLY A 33 -5.25 8.16 -36.89
CA GLY A 33 -4.45 9.19 -36.19
C GLY A 33 -5.01 9.63 -34.83
N ASN A 34 -6.17 9.09 -34.43
CA ASN A 34 -6.79 9.33 -33.13
C ASN A 34 -6.94 8.04 -32.29
N GLU A 35 -6.22 7.01 -32.68
CA GLU A 35 -6.18 5.75 -31.94
C GLU A 35 -5.40 5.90 -30.63
N GLU A 36 -5.94 5.36 -29.55
CA GLU A 36 -5.24 5.29 -28.28
C GLU A 36 -4.27 4.11 -28.28
N GLN A 37 -3.03 4.35 -27.86
CA GLN A 37 -2.01 3.32 -27.75
C GLN A 37 -2.19 2.54 -26.46
N LEU A 38 -2.11 1.20 -26.54
CA LEU A 38 -2.22 0.33 -25.37
C LEU A 38 -0.88 0.29 -24.63
N ASP A 39 -0.82 0.90 -23.45
CA ASP A 39 0.36 0.88 -22.60
C ASP A 39 0.42 -0.39 -21.76
N GLN A 40 1.61 -1.01 -21.76
CA GLN A 40 1.90 -2.17 -20.94
C GLN A 40 2.90 -1.79 -19.85
N TYR A 41 2.55 -2.14 -18.63
CA TYR A 41 3.38 -1.98 -17.45
C TYR A 41 3.72 -3.34 -16.84
N TYR A 42 4.77 -3.39 -16.05
CA TYR A 42 5.17 -4.58 -15.31
C TYR A 42 5.33 -4.22 -13.85
N GLN A 43 4.84 -5.10 -13.00
CA GLN A 43 5.09 -5.03 -11.57
C GLN A 43 5.91 -6.23 -11.15
N ASP A 44 7.06 -5.98 -10.55
CA ASP A 44 7.92 -7.02 -10.02
C ASP A 44 7.57 -7.25 -8.55
N ILE A 45 7.17 -8.48 -8.22
CA ILE A 45 6.89 -8.93 -6.86
C ILE A 45 8.08 -9.75 -6.39
N VAL A 46 8.73 -9.27 -5.36
CA VAL A 46 9.88 -9.95 -4.74
C VAL A 46 9.40 -10.77 -3.55
N TRP A 47 9.82 -12.03 -3.51
CA TRP A 47 9.53 -12.92 -2.40
C TRP A 47 10.54 -12.75 -1.29
N GLU A 48 10.06 -12.71 -0.06
CA GLU A 48 10.90 -12.69 1.12
C GLU A 48 10.43 -13.76 2.12
N PHE A 49 11.40 -14.49 2.68
CA PHE A 49 11.12 -15.54 3.66
C PHE A 49 11.34 -15.01 5.06
N TYR A 50 10.30 -15.03 5.88
CA TYR A 50 10.41 -14.76 7.30
C TYR A 50 10.55 -16.07 8.07
N ARG A 51 11.61 -16.17 8.87
CA ARG A 51 11.90 -17.35 9.67
C ARG A 51 12.04 -16.95 11.12
N HIS A 52 11.41 -17.68 12.00
CA HIS A 52 11.59 -17.55 13.43
C HIS A 52 11.74 -18.92 14.06
N GLY A 53 12.62 -19.04 15.05
CA GLY A 53 12.91 -20.29 15.72
C GLY A 53 13.00 -20.07 17.23
N LEU A 54 12.48 -21.03 17.98
CA LEU A 54 12.61 -21.09 19.43
C LEU A 54 13.53 -22.26 19.79
N THR A 55 14.47 -22.03 20.69
CA THR A 55 15.37 -23.07 21.19
C THR A 55 15.14 -23.30 22.67
N ILE A 56 15.11 -24.57 23.07
CA ILE A 56 15.02 -24.98 24.47
C ILE A 56 16.18 -25.92 24.77
N THR A 57 16.84 -25.70 25.88
CA THR A 57 17.86 -26.60 26.37
C THR A 57 17.24 -27.84 27.02
N LYS A 58 17.96 -28.99 26.96
CA LYS A 58 17.52 -30.22 27.61
C LYS A 58 17.30 -30.05 29.13
N LYS A 59 18.05 -29.14 29.75
CA LYS A 59 17.95 -28.83 31.18
C LYS A 59 16.66 -28.10 31.51
N GLU A 60 16.28 -27.11 30.67
CA GLU A 60 15.03 -26.36 30.82
C GLU A 60 13.81 -27.25 30.59
N LYS A 61 13.84 -28.09 29.56
CA LYS A 61 12.78 -29.06 29.29
C LYS A 61 12.52 -29.98 30.48
N LYS A 62 13.58 -30.42 31.21
CA LYS A 62 13.44 -31.28 32.38
C LYS A 62 12.96 -30.56 33.64
N LYS A 63 13.16 -29.25 33.72
CA LYS A 63 12.77 -28.43 34.89
C LYS A 63 11.42 -27.77 34.72
N SER A 64 10.91 -27.71 33.52
CA SER A 64 9.61 -27.11 33.23
C SER A 64 8.46 -28.05 33.65
N ALA A 65 7.49 -27.50 34.37
CA ALA A 65 6.25 -28.18 34.69
C ALA A 65 5.27 -28.27 33.52
N VAL A 66 5.55 -27.52 32.44
CA VAL A 66 4.73 -27.43 31.23
C VAL A 66 5.50 -28.03 30.06
N ASP A 67 4.81 -28.73 29.15
CA ASP A 67 5.45 -29.15 27.89
C ASP A 67 5.70 -27.94 27.02
N MET A 68 6.96 -27.49 27.00
CA MET A 68 7.39 -26.33 26.27
C MET A 68 7.19 -26.44 24.75
N LEU A 69 7.18 -27.67 24.20
CA LEU A 69 6.92 -27.90 22.79
C LEU A 69 5.46 -27.60 22.41
N GLU A 70 4.53 -27.94 23.28
CA GLU A 70 3.12 -27.61 23.06
C GLU A 70 2.86 -26.11 23.13
N VAL A 71 3.53 -25.42 24.03
CA VAL A 71 3.41 -23.95 24.18
C VAL A 71 4.08 -23.21 23.01
N MET A 72 5.17 -23.72 22.47
CA MET A 72 5.90 -23.07 21.35
C MET A 72 5.08 -22.96 20.07
N ARG A 73 4.25 -23.95 19.75
CA ARG A 73 3.45 -23.95 18.52
C ARG A 73 2.46 -22.80 18.45
N PRO A 74 1.60 -22.57 19.46
CA PRO A 74 0.69 -21.44 19.45
C PRO A 74 1.43 -20.09 19.45
N LEU A 75 2.55 -19.95 20.17
CA LEU A 75 3.37 -18.74 20.16
C LEU A 75 3.94 -18.41 18.79
N LEU A 76 4.45 -19.41 18.05
CA LEU A 76 4.92 -19.20 16.68
C LEU A 76 3.79 -18.83 15.71
N LYS A 77 2.61 -19.40 15.91
CA LYS A 77 1.41 -19.04 15.12
C LYS A 77 0.99 -17.60 15.39
N GLU A 78 0.97 -17.18 16.65
CA GLU A 78 0.65 -15.82 17.06
C GLU A 78 1.67 -14.83 16.47
N TRP A 79 2.97 -15.10 16.65
CA TRP A 79 4.03 -14.31 16.05
C TRP A 79 3.86 -14.15 14.54
N SER A 80 3.57 -15.22 13.80
CA SER A 80 3.41 -15.14 12.35
C SER A 80 2.21 -14.28 11.94
N SER A 81 1.11 -14.37 12.69
CA SER A 81 -0.09 -13.55 12.48
C SER A 81 0.17 -12.07 12.77
N GLU A 82 0.90 -11.78 13.84
CA GLU A 82 1.28 -10.41 14.20
C GLU A 82 2.27 -9.82 13.18
N LEU A 83 3.23 -10.61 12.69
CA LEU A 83 4.15 -10.17 11.67
C LEU A 83 3.43 -9.75 10.39
N ILE A 84 2.52 -10.60 9.88
CA ILE A 84 1.73 -10.29 8.69
C ILE A 84 0.91 -9.01 8.89
N LYS A 85 0.23 -8.92 10.03
CA LYS A 85 -0.57 -7.74 10.41
C LYS A 85 0.29 -6.48 10.46
N TYR A 86 1.44 -6.55 11.10
CA TYR A 86 2.37 -5.43 11.22
C TYR A 86 2.90 -4.99 9.86
N GLN A 87 3.29 -5.92 9.01
CA GLN A 87 3.75 -5.65 7.65
C GLN A 87 2.68 -4.98 6.80
N LEU A 88 1.45 -5.48 6.89
CA LEU A 88 0.32 -4.92 6.16
C LEU A 88 0.06 -3.47 6.59
N ILE A 89 0.04 -3.20 7.89
CA ILE A 89 -0.11 -1.84 8.43
C ILE A 89 1.06 -0.95 8.00
N SER A 90 2.29 -1.44 8.09
CA SER A 90 3.48 -0.71 7.64
C SER A 90 3.41 -0.31 6.18
N CYS A 91 2.97 -1.23 5.32
CA CYS A 91 2.84 -0.99 3.88
C CYS A 91 1.87 0.17 3.58
N PHE A 92 0.76 0.27 4.32
CA PHE A 92 -0.19 1.38 4.17
C PHE A 92 0.34 2.74 4.69
N HIS A 93 1.35 2.73 5.54
CA HIS A 93 1.93 3.93 6.15
C HIS A 93 3.30 4.30 5.56
N GLN A 94 3.64 3.77 4.40
CA GLN A 94 4.92 4.06 3.73
C GLN A 94 4.73 5.00 2.54
N THR A 95 5.78 5.77 2.26
CA THR A 95 5.92 6.49 0.99
C THR A 95 6.28 5.51 -0.13
N SER A 96 6.21 5.96 -1.38
CA SER A 96 6.62 5.15 -2.55
C SER A 96 8.07 4.65 -2.48
N GLY A 97 8.92 5.27 -1.67
CA GLY A 97 10.31 4.85 -1.41
C GLY A 97 10.46 3.82 -0.30
N GLY A 98 9.37 3.33 0.30
CA GLY A 98 9.42 2.35 1.41
C GLY A 98 9.72 2.96 2.77
N THR A 99 9.86 4.28 2.87
CA THR A 99 10.07 4.98 4.15
C THR A 99 8.73 5.19 4.87
N ALA A 100 8.68 4.89 6.17
CA ALA A 100 7.48 5.17 6.98
C ALA A 100 7.10 6.65 6.89
N PHE A 101 5.84 6.96 6.60
CA PHE A 101 5.39 8.32 6.33
C PHE A 101 5.71 9.30 7.47
N GLY A 102 5.65 8.84 8.72
CA GLY A 102 6.00 9.66 9.88
C GLY A 102 7.48 10.11 9.87
N SER A 103 8.38 9.23 9.45
CA SER A 103 9.84 9.44 9.42
C SER A 103 10.33 9.96 8.07
N ALA A 104 9.46 10.03 7.06
CA ALA A 104 9.83 10.47 5.72
C ALA A 104 10.25 11.95 5.71
N SER A 105 11.22 12.26 4.86
CA SER A 105 11.66 13.64 4.62
C SER A 105 10.56 14.49 4.01
N ALA A 106 10.69 15.79 4.09
CA ALA A 106 9.75 16.72 3.46
C ALA A 106 9.65 16.49 1.94
N ALA A 107 10.76 16.18 1.29
CA ALA A 107 10.81 15.91 -0.15
C ALA A 107 10.01 14.63 -0.51
N GLU A 108 10.16 13.55 0.25
CA GLU A 108 9.40 12.30 0.04
C GLU A 108 7.91 12.51 0.27
N LYS A 109 7.52 13.25 1.31
CA LYS A 109 6.12 13.62 1.59
C LYS A 109 5.51 14.46 0.48
N ASN A 110 6.27 15.41 -0.07
CA ASN A 110 5.83 16.22 -1.19
C ASN A 110 5.68 15.37 -2.47
N THR A 111 6.64 14.50 -2.75
CA THR A 111 6.55 13.56 -3.87
C THR A 111 5.34 12.64 -3.74
N PHE A 112 5.07 12.13 -2.54
CA PHE A 112 3.88 11.33 -2.27
C PHE A 112 2.59 12.14 -2.50
N ALA A 113 2.53 13.39 -2.04
CA ALA A 113 1.39 14.27 -2.26
C ALA A 113 1.17 14.52 -3.76
N LEU A 114 2.24 14.84 -4.48
CA LEU A 114 2.20 15.11 -5.93
C LEU A 114 1.70 13.91 -6.75
N ASN A 115 2.17 12.70 -6.41
CA ASN A 115 1.81 11.48 -7.13
C ASN A 115 0.39 10.96 -6.79
N ASN A 116 -0.24 11.47 -5.75
CA ASN A 116 -1.54 11.01 -5.27
C ASN A 116 -2.56 12.14 -5.12
N VAL A 117 -2.50 13.13 -5.99
CA VAL A 117 -3.33 14.35 -5.95
C VAL A 117 -4.82 14.08 -5.85
N ASP A 118 -5.28 13.05 -6.53
CA ASP A 118 -6.68 12.62 -6.61
C ASP A 118 -7.13 11.69 -5.46
N ARG A 119 -6.22 11.37 -4.53
CA ARG A 119 -6.43 10.40 -3.44
C ARG A 119 -6.13 10.95 -2.05
N ILE A 120 -5.62 12.16 -1.97
CA ILE A 120 -5.29 12.81 -0.71
C ILE A 120 -6.30 13.91 -0.42
N LEU A 121 -6.90 13.82 0.76
CA LEU A 121 -7.80 14.83 1.29
C LEU A 121 -7.20 15.42 2.58
N PHE A 122 -6.90 16.72 2.56
CA PHE A 122 -6.51 17.48 3.74
C PHE A 122 -7.76 18.09 4.37
N GLY A 123 -8.19 17.56 5.51
CA GLY A 123 -9.40 18.03 6.19
C GLY A 123 -10.69 17.71 5.44
N ALA A 124 -11.62 18.67 5.38
CA ALA A 124 -12.96 18.47 4.86
C ALA A 124 -13.15 18.99 3.42
N ALA A 125 -12.17 19.68 2.85
CA ALA A 125 -12.29 20.33 1.53
C ALA A 125 -11.14 19.96 0.59
N THR A 126 -11.47 19.72 -0.68
CA THR A 126 -10.45 19.50 -1.73
C THR A 126 -9.56 20.73 -1.96
N ALA A 127 -10.06 21.92 -1.66
CA ALA A 127 -9.31 23.17 -1.77
C ALA A 127 -8.11 23.25 -0.81
N ASN A 128 -8.10 22.44 0.26
CA ASN A 128 -6.98 22.39 1.21
C ASN A 128 -5.77 21.62 0.66
N TYR A 129 -5.94 20.95 -0.49
CA TYR A 129 -4.85 20.22 -1.10
C TYR A 129 -3.69 21.14 -1.50
N SER A 130 -2.49 20.69 -1.21
CA SER A 130 -1.24 21.28 -1.72
C SER A 130 -0.25 20.17 -2.06
N ALA A 131 0.49 20.35 -3.15
CA ALA A 131 1.61 19.46 -3.51
C ALA A 131 2.73 19.52 -2.46
N THR A 132 2.81 20.61 -1.68
CA THR A 132 3.68 20.69 -0.51
C THR A 132 2.92 20.21 0.71
N HIS A 133 3.32 19.06 1.25
CA HIS A 133 2.63 18.40 2.37
C HIS A 133 2.45 19.32 3.59
N ALA A 134 3.50 20.10 3.95
CA ALA A 134 3.43 21.03 5.07
C ALA A 134 2.38 22.13 4.85
N THR A 135 2.26 22.65 3.63
CA THR A 135 1.24 23.63 3.27
C THR A 135 -0.16 23.04 3.34
N GLY A 136 -0.34 21.81 2.80
CA GLY A 136 -1.62 21.10 2.89
C GLY A 136 -2.07 20.87 4.33
N LEU A 137 -1.15 20.54 5.23
CA LEU A 137 -1.45 20.43 6.67
C LEU A 137 -1.78 21.78 7.29
N GLY A 138 -1.08 22.86 6.89
CA GLY A 138 -1.36 24.21 7.36
C GLY A 138 -2.72 24.77 6.93
N ASN A 139 -3.28 24.25 5.84
CA ASN A 139 -4.61 24.63 5.37
C ASN A 139 -5.76 23.96 6.16
N VAL A 140 -5.45 22.97 7.00
CA VAL A 140 -6.47 22.27 7.80
C VAL A 140 -6.85 23.11 9.02
N ASP A 141 -8.12 23.47 9.11
CA ASP A 141 -8.68 24.24 10.23
C ASP A 141 -9.38 23.31 11.23
N ALA A 142 -9.08 23.48 12.50
CA ALA A 142 -9.70 22.71 13.59
C ALA A 142 -11.21 22.94 13.72
N THR A 143 -11.73 24.02 13.16
CA THR A 143 -13.15 24.41 13.26
C THR A 143 -13.99 23.81 12.13
N THR A 144 -13.49 23.93 10.89
CA THR A 144 -14.24 23.57 9.67
C THR A 144 -13.88 22.19 9.13
N ASP A 145 -12.65 21.74 9.32
CA ASP A 145 -12.12 20.50 8.73
C ASP A 145 -12.30 19.26 9.63
N LYS A 146 -13.48 19.13 10.22
CA LYS A 146 -13.83 17.99 11.06
C LYS A 146 -14.26 16.80 10.21
N LEU A 147 -14.03 15.60 10.74
CA LEU A 147 -14.57 14.37 10.14
C LEU A 147 -16.09 14.32 10.34
N THR A 148 -16.82 14.62 9.31
CA THR A 148 -18.28 14.64 9.28
C THR A 148 -18.82 13.71 8.20
N THR A 149 -20.14 13.49 8.16
CA THR A 149 -20.77 12.72 7.10
C THR A 149 -20.49 13.29 5.70
N PRO A 150 -20.55 14.61 5.45
CA PRO A 150 -20.12 15.19 4.17
C PRO A 150 -18.67 14.91 3.81
N THR A 151 -17.74 14.99 4.79
CA THR A 151 -16.32 14.67 4.58
C THR A 151 -16.12 13.19 4.16
N ALA A 152 -16.82 12.27 4.80
CA ALA A 152 -16.82 10.87 4.42
C ALA A 152 -17.42 10.64 3.02
N GLY A 153 -18.46 11.39 2.67
CA GLY A 153 -19.05 11.41 1.33
C GLY A 153 -18.07 11.89 0.27
N LEU A 154 -17.34 12.96 0.55
CA LEU A 154 -16.30 13.50 -0.32
C LEU A 154 -15.14 12.50 -0.52
N ALA A 155 -14.64 11.88 0.55
CA ALA A 155 -13.62 10.85 0.46
C ALA A 155 -14.07 9.65 -0.40
N LYS A 156 -15.33 9.23 -0.25
CA LYS A 156 -15.92 8.18 -1.10
C LYS A 156 -16.02 8.62 -2.56
N PHE A 157 -16.38 9.87 -2.81
CA PHE A 157 -16.43 10.41 -4.17
C PHE A 157 -15.01 10.42 -4.79
N MET A 158 -14.02 10.93 -4.10
CA MET A 158 -12.62 10.93 -4.55
C MET A 158 -12.12 9.51 -4.87
N ALA A 159 -12.39 8.54 -3.99
CA ALA A 159 -12.00 7.15 -4.22
C ALA A 159 -12.66 6.54 -5.47
N ARG A 160 -13.83 7.01 -5.85
CA ARG A 160 -14.56 6.54 -7.05
C ARG A 160 -14.10 7.24 -8.33
N THR A 161 -13.64 8.46 -8.23
CA THR A 161 -13.21 9.27 -9.38
C THR A 161 -11.70 9.21 -9.62
N ALA A 162 -10.93 8.72 -8.65
CA ALA A 162 -9.48 8.56 -8.77
C ALA A 162 -9.06 7.72 -9.97
N THR A 163 -7.95 8.07 -10.60
CA THR A 163 -7.40 7.36 -11.74
C THR A 163 -6.11 6.63 -11.34
N PRO A 164 -6.00 5.30 -11.51
CA PRO A 164 -7.06 4.35 -11.92
C PRO A 164 -8.14 4.18 -10.86
N HIS A 165 -9.36 3.87 -11.29
CA HIS A 165 -10.49 3.74 -10.36
C HIS A 165 -10.26 2.65 -9.32
N ILE A 166 -10.50 2.99 -8.06
CA ILE A 166 -10.57 2.02 -6.97
C ILE A 166 -11.94 1.33 -7.04
N ARG A 167 -11.93 0.08 -7.48
CA ARG A 167 -13.16 -0.74 -7.54
C ARG A 167 -13.05 -1.91 -6.57
N PRO A 168 -14.14 -2.29 -5.89
CA PRO A 168 -14.13 -3.52 -5.12
C PRO A 168 -13.91 -4.70 -6.08
N PHE A 169 -13.01 -5.58 -5.72
CA PHE A 169 -12.75 -6.81 -6.45
C PHE A 169 -13.96 -7.75 -6.27
N LYS A 170 -14.66 -8.03 -7.34
CA LYS A 170 -15.72 -9.04 -7.33
C LYS A 170 -15.08 -10.40 -7.59
N THR A 171 -14.98 -11.22 -6.58
CA THR A 171 -14.63 -12.63 -6.71
C THR A 171 -15.91 -13.40 -7.00
N GLY A 172 -16.01 -13.90 -8.20
CA GLY A 172 -17.00 -14.91 -8.60
C GLY A 172 -18.44 -14.40 -8.73
N THR A 173 -19.11 -14.95 -9.64
CA THR A 173 -20.58 -15.06 -9.73
C THR A 173 -21.04 -16.14 -8.80
#